data_504db000f4c4d20b649736f34c10b628
#
_entry.id   504db000f4c4d20b649736f34c10b628
#
_cell.length_a   1.000
_cell.length_b   1.000
_cell.length_c   1.000
_cell.angle_alpha   90.00
_cell.angle_beta   90.00
_cell.angle_gamma   90.00
#
_symmetry.space_group_name_H-M   'P 1'
#
loop_
_entity.id
_entity.type
_entity.pdbx_description
1 polymer ?
#
loop_
_entity_poly.entity_id
_entity_poly.type
_entity_poly.pdbx_seq_one_letter_code
_entity_poly.pdbx_strand_id
1 'polypeptide(L)'
;MPRNVNLELGINGAFLTRRWERPGNWMRLTREIGFRNHEFCGDVLDPFFSGDREFQLETARQVKSEAERYDVNIVDIYTGVATHRFHGLSHSQPAPRRRMKEWILQCCDLALAMGCDRVGGHWDAISVEVMEDERAYQSAVGRVQSIFRELSRAAAAKSIAALYNEQMYIPSEIPWTLQQAEDFLLAVNRDNDGCPVLLTIDVGHQAGMHYGLEGDDLDYVEWCRRLGAVTEIVHLQQTTPDASHHWAFTEEYNERGHIEIPPILEALEESHRSFSSSPLSEVLQPVDQTYLIAEIIPGSTKTEEALLEELRVSSEYLHEFIPEEGLTLSV
;
A
#
# COMPACT_ATOMS: atom_id res chain seq x y z
N MET A 1 -18.43 -24.30 -1.54
CA MET A 1 -19.43 -23.22 -1.69
C MET A 1 -18.71 -22.08 -2.35
N PRO A 2 -19.34 -21.33 -3.24
CA PRO A 2 -18.70 -20.14 -3.79
C PRO A 2 -18.30 -19.21 -2.63
N ARG A 3 -17.11 -18.63 -2.72
CA ARG A 3 -16.60 -17.65 -1.78
C ARG A 3 -16.93 -16.25 -2.30
N ASN A 4 -17.22 -15.32 -1.42
CA ASN A 4 -17.41 -13.93 -1.77
C ASN A 4 -16.18 -13.14 -1.38
N VAL A 5 -15.77 -12.23 -2.25
CA VAL A 5 -14.70 -11.24 -2.01
C VAL A 5 -15.29 -9.86 -2.21
N ASN A 6 -15.13 -8.98 -1.24
CA ASN A 6 -15.63 -7.62 -1.32
C ASN A 6 -14.54 -6.69 -1.85
N LEU A 7 -14.91 -5.85 -2.79
CA LEU A 7 -14.07 -4.77 -3.31
C LEU A 7 -14.69 -3.43 -2.91
N GLU A 8 -13.93 -2.56 -2.29
CA GLU A 8 -14.39 -1.23 -1.90
C GLU A 8 -13.40 -0.16 -2.35
N LEU A 9 -13.90 1.02 -2.72
CA LEU A 9 -13.07 2.17 -3.03
C LEU A 9 -12.64 2.90 -1.77
N GLY A 10 -11.40 3.41 -1.81
CA GLY A 10 -10.85 4.29 -0.81
C GLY A 10 -9.88 5.31 -1.40
N ILE A 11 -9.32 6.14 -0.56
CA ILE A 11 -8.34 7.14 -0.94
C ILE A 11 -7.15 7.14 0.03
N ASN A 12 -5.94 7.25 -0.53
CA ASN A 12 -4.72 7.50 0.25
C ASN A 12 -4.68 8.94 0.74
N GLY A 13 -4.30 9.14 2.00
CA GLY A 13 -4.21 10.44 2.65
C GLY A 13 -3.07 11.35 2.17
N ALA A 14 -2.35 11.02 1.09
CA ALA A 14 -1.26 11.84 0.57
C ALA A 14 -1.68 13.27 0.21
N PHE A 15 -2.95 13.48 -0.18
CA PHE A 15 -3.50 14.81 -0.43
C PHE A 15 -3.58 15.69 0.82
N LEU A 16 -3.44 15.11 2.02
CA LEU A 16 -3.48 15.81 3.31
C LEU A 16 -2.12 16.30 3.80
N THR A 17 -1.03 16.03 3.10
CA THR A 17 0.34 16.33 3.53
C THR A 17 0.64 17.82 3.77
N ARG A 18 -0.30 18.70 3.48
CA ARG A 18 -0.23 20.14 3.82
C ARG A 18 -1.26 20.57 4.87
N ARG A 19 -1.94 19.62 5.57
CA ARG A 19 -3.06 19.86 6.49
C ARG A 19 -2.98 19.04 7.76
N TRP A 20 -1.85 19.03 8.40
CA TRP A 20 -1.56 18.17 9.56
C TRP A 20 -2.07 18.66 10.92
N GLU A 21 -2.87 19.76 10.97
CA GLU A 21 -3.28 20.34 12.25
C GLU A 21 -4.70 19.98 12.73
N ARG A 22 -5.56 19.45 11.86
CA ARG A 22 -6.98 19.28 12.18
C ARG A 22 -7.55 17.95 11.68
N PRO A 23 -7.52 16.90 12.50
CA PRO A 23 -8.08 15.59 12.14
C PRO A 23 -9.52 15.63 11.61
N GLY A 24 -10.38 16.50 12.19
CA GLY A 24 -11.74 16.67 11.68
C GLY A 24 -11.83 17.21 10.26
N ASN A 25 -10.87 18.02 9.83
CA ASN A 25 -10.81 18.45 8.42
C ASN A 25 -10.37 17.30 7.49
N TRP A 26 -9.49 16.41 7.95
CA TRP A 26 -9.04 15.28 7.15
C TRP A 26 -10.21 14.35 6.80
N MET A 27 -10.97 13.96 7.81
CA MET A 27 -12.09 13.04 7.64
C MET A 27 -13.27 13.72 6.88
N ARG A 28 -13.55 14.99 7.17
CA ARG A 28 -14.54 15.76 6.43
C ARG A 28 -14.20 15.82 4.93
N LEU A 29 -12.96 16.16 4.59
CA LEU A 29 -12.52 16.23 3.20
C LEU A 29 -12.60 14.88 2.50
N THR A 30 -12.20 13.79 3.15
CA THR A 30 -12.35 12.43 2.62
C THR A 30 -13.80 12.16 2.18
N ARG A 31 -14.79 12.52 3.01
CA ARG A 31 -16.21 12.35 2.65
C ARG A 31 -16.66 13.33 1.56
N GLU A 32 -16.24 14.58 1.61
CA GLU A 32 -16.62 15.60 0.62
C GLU A 32 -16.13 15.31 -0.78
N ILE A 33 -14.97 14.65 -0.92
CA ILE A 33 -14.45 14.19 -2.22
C ILE A 33 -15.05 12.86 -2.67
N GLY A 34 -15.90 12.20 -1.86
CA GLY A 34 -16.70 11.06 -2.26
C GLY A 34 -16.21 9.69 -1.75
N PHE A 35 -15.25 9.60 -0.82
CA PHE A 35 -14.77 8.32 -0.29
C PHE A 35 -15.23 8.06 1.14
N ARG A 36 -15.44 6.78 1.47
CA ARG A 36 -15.72 6.29 2.84
C ARG A 36 -14.50 5.61 3.46
N ASN A 37 -13.65 5.00 2.67
CA ASN A 37 -12.44 4.33 3.14
C ASN A 37 -11.24 5.25 2.98
N HIS A 38 -10.45 5.37 4.03
CA HIS A 38 -9.27 6.23 4.10
C HIS A 38 -8.05 5.39 4.49
N GLU A 39 -7.09 5.31 3.60
CA GLU A 39 -5.76 4.83 3.90
C GLU A 39 -4.95 5.99 4.48
N PHE A 40 -4.55 5.88 5.74
CA PHE A 40 -3.92 6.99 6.44
C PHE A 40 -2.45 7.14 6.05
N CYS A 41 -2.11 8.20 5.34
CA CYS A 41 -0.72 8.48 4.95
C CYS A 41 0.15 8.83 6.17
N GLY A 42 1.19 8.03 6.40
CA GLY A 42 2.12 8.19 7.51
C GLY A 42 2.87 9.53 7.55
N ASP A 43 2.99 10.23 6.41
CA ASP A 43 3.61 11.57 6.36
C ASP A 43 2.79 12.64 7.12
N VAL A 44 1.49 12.41 7.32
CA VAL A 44 0.61 13.34 8.03
C VAL A 44 0.81 13.26 9.55
N LEU A 45 1.17 12.09 10.07
CA LEU A 45 1.47 11.86 11.48
C LEU A 45 2.64 10.88 11.64
N ASP A 46 3.84 11.34 11.33
CA ASP A 46 5.05 10.52 11.38
C ASP A 46 5.52 10.26 12.81
N PRO A 47 5.84 8.99 13.19
CA PRO A 47 6.27 8.65 14.54
C PRO A 47 7.56 9.33 15.02
N PHE A 48 8.43 9.77 14.10
CA PHE A 48 9.70 10.41 14.47
C PHE A 48 9.70 11.92 14.35
N PHE A 49 8.80 12.49 13.51
CA PHE A 49 8.83 13.90 13.16
C PHE A 49 7.62 14.69 13.65
N SER A 50 6.50 14.03 13.95
CA SER A 50 5.26 14.72 14.37
C SER A 50 5.15 14.84 15.89
N GLY A 51 5.97 15.69 16.50
CA GLY A 51 5.90 15.95 17.92
C GLY A 51 6.39 14.78 18.80
N ASP A 52 5.95 14.76 20.06
CA ASP A 52 6.25 13.68 21.00
C ASP A 52 5.20 12.56 20.97
N ARG A 53 5.48 11.49 21.69
CA ARG A 53 4.62 10.30 21.70
C ARG A 53 3.21 10.57 22.25
N GLU A 54 3.07 11.45 23.20
CA GLU A 54 1.78 11.81 23.80
C GLU A 54 0.91 12.54 22.77
N PHE A 55 1.48 13.55 22.11
CA PHE A 55 0.84 14.27 21.01
C PHE A 55 0.42 13.33 19.88
N GLN A 56 1.29 12.42 19.45
CA GLN A 56 1.00 11.48 18.37
C GLN A 56 -0.19 10.58 18.70
N LEU A 57 -0.20 9.96 19.87
CA LEU A 57 -1.28 9.07 20.29
C LEU A 57 -2.60 9.83 20.52
N GLU A 58 -2.54 11.06 21.03
CA GLU A 58 -3.74 11.87 21.17
C GLU A 58 -4.30 12.28 19.81
N THR A 59 -3.46 12.70 18.87
CA THR A 59 -3.88 13.00 17.50
C THR A 59 -4.48 11.77 16.81
N ALA A 60 -3.88 10.59 16.98
CA ALA A 60 -4.40 9.34 16.44
C ALA A 60 -5.81 9.01 16.98
N ARG A 61 -6.05 9.21 18.30
CA ARG A 61 -7.39 9.03 18.88
C ARG A 61 -8.40 10.07 18.35
N GLN A 62 -7.95 11.29 18.11
CA GLN A 62 -8.79 12.31 17.46
C GLN A 62 -9.13 11.92 16.03
N VAL A 63 -8.19 11.35 15.25
CA VAL A 63 -8.48 10.79 13.92
C VAL A 63 -9.60 9.77 14.03
N LYS A 64 -9.51 8.80 14.96
CA LYS A 64 -10.56 7.80 15.18
C LYS A 64 -11.92 8.45 15.46
N SER A 65 -11.98 9.37 16.40
CA SER A 65 -13.23 10.04 16.79
C SER A 65 -13.85 10.83 15.63
N GLU A 66 -13.01 11.51 14.83
CA GLU A 66 -13.51 12.27 13.68
C GLU A 66 -13.87 11.35 12.51
N ALA A 67 -13.17 10.22 12.32
CA ALA A 67 -13.55 9.21 11.36
C ALA A 67 -14.95 8.64 11.67
N GLU A 68 -15.22 8.28 12.92
CA GLU A 68 -16.55 7.85 13.39
C GLU A 68 -17.61 8.95 13.15
N ARG A 69 -17.27 10.22 13.41
CA ARG A 69 -18.20 11.36 13.21
C ARG A 69 -18.58 11.59 11.75
N TYR A 70 -17.64 11.42 10.83
CA TYR A 70 -17.85 11.64 9.39
C TYR A 70 -18.18 10.35 8.62
N ASP A 71 -18.38 9.23 9.29
CA ASP A 71 -18.63 7.92 8.66
C ASP A 71 -17.51 7.55 7.68
N VAL A 72 -16.26 7.69 8.14
CA VAL A 72 -15.04 7.28 7.43
C VAL A 72 -14.46 6.05 8.12
N ASN A 73 -14.07 5.07 7.35
CA ASN A 73 -13.34 3.90 7.82
C ASN A 73 -11.84 4.12 7.58
N ILE A 74 -11.03 4.04 8.63
CA ILE A 74 -9.56 4.01 8.50
C ILE A 74 -9.15 2.58 8.19
N VAL A 75 -8.68 2.35 6.96
CA VAL A 75 -8.34 1.00 6.47
C VAL A 75 -7.04 0.52 7.10
N ASP A 76 -6.02 1.37 7.04
CA ASP A 76 -4.68 1.10 7.56
C ASP A 76 -3.91 2.40 7.83
N ILE A 77 -2.67 2.28 8.30
CA ILE A 77 -1.65 3.30 8.12
C ILE A 77 -0.72 2.85 7.01
N TYR A 78 -0.62 3.66 5.99
CA TYR A 78 0.33 3.47 4.91
C TYR A 78 1.50 4.45 5.07
N THR A 79 2.69 3.89 5.04
CA THR A 79 3.88 4.68 5.30
C THR A 79 4.16 5.64 4.15
N GLY A 80 4.61 6.83 4.48
CA GLY A 80 4.70 7.93 3.53
C GLY A 80 5.79 7.76 2.47
N VAL A 81 5.80 8.71 1.55
CA VAL A 81 6.63 8.75 0.33
C VAL A 81 8.14 8.69 0.60
N ALA A 82 8.59 9.05 1.82
CA ALA A 82 10.01 9.10 2.13
C ALA A 82 10.63 7.74 2.50
N THR A 83 9.86 6.78 2.97
CA THR A 83 10.39 5.54 3.56
C THR A 83 11.11 4.63 2.58
N HIS A 84 10.68 4.58 1.32
CA HIS A 84 11.33 3.81 0.27
C HIS A 84 12.66 4.38 -0.21
N ARG A 85 13.08 5.54 0.29
CA ARG A 85 14.37 6.16 -0.06
C ARG A 85 15.44 6.00 1.01
N PHE A 86 15.12 5.32 2.11
CA PHE A 86 16.05 5.07 3.20
C PHE A 86 16.62 3.66 3.16
N HIS A 87 17.93 3.53 3.26
CA HIS A 87 18.63 2.26 3.49
C HIS A 87 18.39 1.82 4.93
N GLY A 88 17.23 1.23 5.18
CA GLY A 88 16.80 0.87 6.53
C GLY A 88 16.99 -0.61 6.84
N LEU A 89 16.07 -1.44 6.39
CA LEU A 89 16.02 -2.87 6.73
C LEU A 89 17.15 -3.67 6.07
N SER A 90 17.58 -3.32 4.86
CA SER A 90 18.69 -3.97 4.13
C SER A 90 20.06 -3.57 4.63
N HIS A 91 20.17 -2.47 5.36
CA HIS A 91 21.46 -1.88 5.75
C HIS A 91 22.38 -2.88 6.44
N SER A 92 23.70 -2.91 6.08
CA SER A 92 24.68 -3.82 6.64
C SER A 92 24.90 -3.63 8.15
N GLN A 93 24.82 -2.38 8.63
CA GLN A 93 24.95 -2.04 10.05
C GLN A 93 23.65 -2.25 10.82
N PRO A 94 23.71 -2.74 12.07
CA PRO A 94 22.49 -3.02 12.84
C PRO A 94 21.74 -1.76 13.34
N ALA A 95 22.40 -0.61 13.46
CA ALA A 95 21.77 0.59 14.02
C ALA A 95 20.66 1.16 13.12
N PRO A 96 20.85 1.36 11.80
CA PRO A 96 19.76 1.78 10.92
C PRO A 96 18.59 0.77 10.93
N ARG A 97 18.87 -0.54 10.88
CA ARG A 97 17.84 -1.58 10.92
C ARG A 97 16.99 -1.52 12.20
N ARG A 98 17.62 -1.33 13.36
CA ARG A 98 16.87 -1.15 14.63
C ARG A 98 15.99 0.08 14.59
N ARG A 99 16.51 1.19 14.06
CA ARG A 99 15.77 2.44 13.97
C ARG A 99 14.56 2.33 13.05
N MET A 100 14.70 1.68 11.89
CA MET A 100 13.58 1.45 10.98
C MET A 100 12.53 0.50 11.59
N LYS A 101 12.94 -0.59 12.23
CA LYS A 101 12.01 -1.46 12.96
C LYS A 101 11.25 -0.72 14.06
N GLU A 102 11.92 0.13 14.83
CA GLU A 102 11.29 0.97 15.84
C GLU A 102 10.22 1.88 15.24
N TRP A 103 10.52 2.51 14.10
CA TRP A 103 9.61 3.37 13.37
C TRP A 103 8.34 2.62 12.94
N ILE A 104 8.49 1.45 12.32
CA ILE A 104 7.37 0.61 11.87
C ILE A 104 6.50 0.18 13.06
N LEU A 105 7.11 -0.25 14.18
CA LEU A 105 6.36 -0.65 15.37
C LEU A 105 5.65 0.53 16.06
N GLN A 106 6.13 1.74 15.89
CA GLN A 106 5.42 2.95 16.34
C GLN A 106 4.25 3.28 15.39
N CYS A 107 4.35 3.04 14.08
CA CYS A 107 3.21 3.09 13.17
C CYS A 107 2.11 2.09 13.60
N CYS A 108 2.47 0.88 14.01
CA CYS A 108 1.52 -0.09 14.55
C CYS A 108 0.73 0.46 15.78
N ASP A 109 1.41 1.15 16.67
CA ASP A 109 0.75 1.76 17.84
C ASP A 109 -0.20 2.90 17.42
N LEU A 110 0.16 3.70 16.41
CA LEU A 110 -0.70 4.75 15.87
C LEU A 110 -1.92 4.16 15.16
N ALA A 111 -1.74 3.10 14.36
CA ALA A 111 -2.83 2.38 13.70
C ALA A 111 -3.89 1.93 14.72
N LEU A 112 -3.46 1.25 15.78
CA LEU A 112 -4.35 0.79 16.84
C LEU A 112 -5.06 1.96 17.56
N ALA A 113 -4.35 3.07 17.75
CA ALA A 113 -4.95 4.27 18.35
C ALA A 113 -5.98 4.94 17.42
N MET A 114 -5.81 4.82 16.09
CA MET A 114 -6.76 5.27 15.08
C MET A 114 -7.94 4.29 14.89
N GLY A 115 -7.83 3.08 15.44
CA GLY A 115 -8.87 2.05 15.34
C GLY A 115 -8.74 1.11 14.16
N CYS A 116 -7.62 1.11 13.45
CA CYS A 116 -7.26 0.11 12.46
C CYS A 116 -6.15 -0.82 12.97
N ASP A 117 -6.02 -1.98 12.36
CA ASP A 117 -5.09 -3.03 12.78
C ASP A 117 -4.19 -3.52 11.63
N ARG A 118 -3.96 -2.64 10.66
CA ARG A 118 -3.14 -2.92 9.48
C ARG A 118 -2.13 -1.80 9.26
N VAL A 119 -0.93 -2.19 8.84
CA VAL A 119 0.15 -1.24 8.54
C VAL A 119 0.88 -1.68 7.28
N GLY A 120 1.01 -0.79 6.33
CA GLY A 120 1.62 -1.04 5.04
C GLY A 120 2.66 -0.02 4.61
N GLY A 121 3.24 -0.27 3.45
CA GLY A 121 4.18 0.61 2.77
C GLY A 121 5.37 -0.12 2.18
N HIS A 122 6.28 0.66 1.62
CA HIS A 122 7.61 0.21 1.25
C HIS A 122 8.64 0.79 2.22
N TRP A 123 9.43 -0.07 2.87
CA TRP A 123 10.21 0.34 4.07
C TRP A 123 11.71 0.27 3.90
N ASP A 124 12.22 0.16 2.69
CA ASP A 124 13.65 0.01 2.46
C ASP A 124 14.07 0.40 1.04
N ALA A 125 15.35 0.69 0.90
CA ALA A 125 16.01 0.74 -0.39
C ALA A 125 17.40 0.15 -0.26
N ILE A 126 17.75 -0.84 -1.10
CA ILE A 126 19.07 -1.44 -1.17
C ILE A 126 20.02 -0.46 -1.88
N SER A 127 21.20 -0.20 -1.30
CA SER A 127 22.15 0.75 -1.87
C SER A 127 22.77 0.24 -3.17
N VAL A 128 23.20 1.18 -4.01
CA VAL A 128 23.84 0.86 -5.30
C VAL A 128 25.07 -0.02 -5.11
N GLU A 129 25.89 0.26 -4.10
CA GLU A 129 27.09 -0.53 -3.82
C GLU A 129 26.79 -2.00 -3.46
N VAL A 130 25.63 -2.23 -2.84
CA VAL A 130 25.17 -3.60 -2.53
C VAL A 130 24.62 -4.27 -3.79
N MET A 131 23.91 -3.54 -4.66
CA MET A 131 23.39 -4.07 -5.92
C MET A 131 24.48 -4.44 -6.94
N GLU A 132 25.66 -3.81 -6.89
CA GLU A 132 26.79 -4.11 -7.77
C GLU A 132 27.43 -5.50 -7.47
N ASP A 133 27.15 -6.09 -6.30
CA ASP A 133 27.62 -7.44 -5.94
C ASP A 133 26.43 -8.36 -5.68
N GLU A 134 26.24 -9.35 -6.55
CA GLU A 134 25.11 -10.29 -6.48
C GLU A 134 24.98 -10.99 -5.12
N ARG A 135 26.11 -11.37 -4.49
CA ARG A 135 26.07 -12.03 -3.16
C ARG A 135 25.67 -11.07 -2.06
N ALA A 136 26.14 -9.82 -2.15
CA ALA A 136 25.72 -8.76 -1.23
C ALA A 136 24.24 -8.45 -1.39
N TYR A 137 23.73 -8.37 -2.61
CA TYR A 137 22.33 -8.16 -2.93
C TYR A 137 21.45 -9.29 -2.35
N GLN A 138 21.75 -10.55 -2.65
CA GLN A 138 21.00 -11.68 -2.11
C GLN A 138 21.04 -11.74 -0.57
N SER A 139 22.18 -11.38 0.01
CA SER A 139 22.29 -11.25 1.48
C SER A 139 21.43 -10.13 2.04
N ALA A 140 21.26 -9.01 1.32
CA ALA A 140 20.38 -7.92 1.70
C ALA A 140 18.90 -8.34 1.59
N VAL A 141 18.50 -9.00 0.50
CA VAL A 141 17.16 -9.58 0.32
C VAL A 141 16.80 -10.52 1.47
N GLY A 142 17.67 -11.49 1.76
CA GLY A 142 17.46 -12.43 2.87
C GLY A 142 17.37 -11.76 4.24
N ARG A 143 18.08 -10.65 4.43
CA ARG A 143 18.02 -9.82 5.65
C ARG A 143 16.65 -9.14 5.77
N VAL A 144 16.14 -8.53 4.71
CA VAL A 144 14.83 -7.90 4.67
C VAL A 144 13.74 -8.92 4.98
N GLN A 145 13.76 -10.09 4.34
CA GLN A 145 12.82 -11.19 4.61
C GLN A 145 12.85 -11.63 6.08
N SER A 146 14.04 -11.78 6.67
CA SER A 146 14.20 -12.13 8.08
C SER A 146 13.59 -11.07 9.00
N ILE A 147 13.80 -9.79 8.68
CA ILE A 147 13.28 -8.69 9.48
C ILE A 147 11.76 -8.58 9.34
N PHE A 148 11.17 -8.83 8.18
CA PHE A 148 9.71 -8.90 8.04
C PHE A 148 9.09 -9.97 8.93
N ARG A 149 9.72 -11.16 9.08
CA ARG A 149 9.26 -12.18 10.05
C ARG A 149 9.36 -11.69 11.50
N GLU A 150 10.44 -10.97 11.87
CA GLU A 150 10.56 -10.37 13.20
C GLU A 150 9.47 -9.32 13.43
N LEU A 151 9.21 -8.45 12.44
CA LEU A 151 8.18 -7.42 12.49
C LEU A 151 6.78 -8.03 12.57
N SER A 152 6.50 -9.07 11.78
CA SER A 152 5.23 -9.80 11.79
C SER A 152 4.89 -10.33 13.19
N ARG A 153 5.85 -10.98 13.87
CA ARG A 153 5.66 -11.44 15.26
C ARG A 153 5.45 -10.29 16.24
N ALA A 154 6.25 -9.23 16.12
CA ALA A 154 6.14 -8.08 17.00
C ALA A 154 4.83 -7.31 16.79
N ALA A 155 4.37 -7.20 15.55
CA ALA A 155 3.10 -6.58 15.17
C ALA A 155 1.90 -7.41 15.68
N ALA A 156 1.92 -8.75 15.49
CA ALA A 156 0.91 -9.65 16.02
C ALA A 156 0.80 -9.57 17.56
N ALA A 157 1.93 -9.46 18.25
CA ALA A 157 1.96 -9.28 19.71
C ALA A 157 1.32 -7.94 20.16
N LYS A 158 1.19 -6.97 19.27
CA LYS A 158 0.46 -5.72 19.47
C LYS A 158 -1.01 -5.79 19.01
N SER A 159 -1.46 -6.89 18.45
CA SER A 159 -2.80 -7.09 17.84
C SER A 159 -2.94 -6.46 16.46
N ILE A 160 -1.88 -6.29 15.70
CA ILE A 160 -1.92 -6.00 14.28
C ILE A 160 -2.32 -7.28 13.54
N ALA A 161 -3.30 -7.15 12.65
CA ALA A 161 -3.87 -8.27 11.90
C ALA A 161 -3.08 -8.62 10.64
N ALA A 162 -2.47 -7.64 9.98
CA ALA A 162 -1.61 -7.85 8.81
C ALA A 162 -0.57 -6.73 8.66
N LEU A 163 0.55 -7.07 8.04
CA LEU A 163 1.52 -6.11 7.49
C LEU A 163 1.50 -6.19 5.97
N TYR A 164 1.67 -5.07 5.29
CA TYR A 164 1.77 -5.01 3.84
C TYR A 164 3.17 -4.60 3.40
N ASN A 165 3.66 -5.21 2.32
CA ASN A 165 4.84 -4.73 1.61
C ASN A 165 4.43 -4.40 0.18
N GLU A 166 4.70 -3.18 -0.25
CA GLU A 166 4.34 -2.72 -1.58
C GLU A 166 5.34 -3.21 -2.61
N GLN A 167 4.82 -3.69 -3.76
CA GLN A 167 5.68 -3.94 -4.90
C GLN A 167 6.14 -2.62 -5.53
N MET A 168 7.38 -2.63 -6.00
CA MET A 168 8.01 -1.47 -6.64
C MET A 168 8.43 -1.82 -8.07
N TYR A 169 9.20 -0.97 -8.72
CA TYR A 169 9.57 -1.10 -10.13
C TYR A 169 11.07 -0.93 -10.39
N ILE A 170 11.90 -0.92 -9.33
CA ILE A 170 13.35 -0.76 -9.43
C ILE A 170 14.07 -1.79 -8.54
N PRO A 171 15.26 -2.27 -8.91
CA PRO A 171 15.94 -3.36 -8.20
C PRO A 171 16.39 -3.02 -6.78
N SER A 172 16.48 -1.75 -6.43
CA SER A 172 16.77 -1.31 -5.06
C SER A 172 15.60 -1.50 -4.09
N GLU A 173 14.38 -1.62 -4.59
CA GLU A 173 13.14 -1.62 -3.82
C GLU A 173 12.38 -2.92 -4.05
N ILE A 174 12.58 -3.90 -3.17
CA ILE A 174 12.05 -5.26 -3.31
C ILE A 174 10.67 -5.43 -2.64
N PRO A 175 9.74 -6.19 -3.29
CA PRO A 175 9.87 -6.87 -4.57
C PRO A 175 9.60 -5.95 -5.76
N TRP A 176 10.28 -6.20 -6.89
CA TRP A 176 10.13 -5.40 -8.10
C TRP A 176 9.86 -6.23 -9.37
N THR A 177 9.78 -7.57 -9.22
CA THR A 177 9.32 -8.52 -10.25
C THR A 177 8.30 -9.47 -9.66
N LEU A 178 7.42 -10.03 -10.49
CA LEU A 178 6.42 -11.01 -10.09
C LEU A 178 7.05 -12.21 -9.37
N GLN A 179 8.14 -12.74 -9.91
CA GLN A 179 8.84 -13.86 -9.28
C GLN A 179 9.42 -13.48 -7.92
N GLN A 180 10.01 -12.28 -7.79
CA GLN A 180 10.55 -11.82 -6.52
C GLN A 180 9.44 -11.58 -5.49
N ALA A 181 8.25 -11.14 -5.93
CA ALA A 181 7.09 -10.96 -5.05
C ALA A 181 6.58 -12.32 -4.51
N GLU A 182 6.45 -13.33 -5.37
CA GLU A 182 6.10 -14.69 -4.94
C GLU A 182 7.14 -15.26 -3.97
N ASP A 183 8.42 -15.19 -4.31
CA ASP A 183 9.51 -15.67 -3.47
C ASP A 183 9.56 -14.95 -2.11
N PHE A 184 9.34 -13.64 -2.10
CA PHE A 184 9.26 -12.85 -0.89
C PHE A 184 8.11 -13.31 0.00
N LEU A 185 6.89 -13.39 -0.54
CA LEU A 185 5.71 -13.81 0.21
C LEU A 185 5.85 -15.25 0.76
N LEU A 186 6.38 -16.17 -0.04
CA LEU A 186 6.70 -17.52 0.43
C LEU A 186 7.72 -17.50 1.56
N ALA A 187 8.79 -16.72 1.41
CA ALA A 187 9.87 -16.66 2.39
C ALA A 187 9.43 -16.07 3.73
N VAL A 188 8.61 -15.02 3.71
CA VAL A 188 8.19 -14.31 4.94
C VAL A 188 7.04 -14.98 5.67
N ASN A 189 6.18 -15.74 4.96
CA ASN A 189 5.00 -16.39 5.54
C ASN A 189 5.18 -17.88 5.86
N ARG A 190 6.20 -18.54 5.30
CA ARG A 190 6.46 -19.96 5.62
C ARG A 190 6.88 -20.10 7.08
N ASP A 191 6.14 -20.97 7.81
CA ASP A 191 6.33 -21.20 9.25
C ASP A 191 6.29 -19.89 10.09
N ASN A 192 5.53 -18.90 9.63
CA ASN A 192 5.36 -17.64 10.33
C ASN A 192 4.33 -17.81 11.46
N ASP A 193 4.73 -17.48 12.68
CA ASP A 193 3.91 -17.48 13.90
C ASP A 193 3.39 -16.08 14.28
N GLY A 194 3.62 -15.09 13.41
CA GLY A 194 3.13 -13.72 13.51
C GLY A 194 1.85 -13.46 12.71
N CYS A 195 1.55 -12.19 12.45
CA CYS A 195 0.50 -11.84 11.49
C CYS A 195 0.96 -12.08 10.05
N PRO A 196 0.06 -12.33 9.09
CA PRO A 196 0.44 -12.46 7.70
C PRO A 196 1.12 -11.19 7.17
N VAL A 197 2.08 -11.39 6.27
CA VAL A 197 2.66 -10.34 5.45
C VAL A 197 2.06 -10.50 4.06
N LEU A 198 1.28 -9.51 3.64
CA LEU A 198 0.59 -9.49 2.35
C LEU A 198 1.29 -8.52 1.38
N LEU A 199 0.89 -8.55 0.13
CA LEU A 199 1.37 -7.61 -0.87
C LEU A 199 0.40 -6.43 -0.99
N THR A 200 0.93 -5.23 -1.22
CA THR A 200 0.20 -4.14 -1.87
C THR A 200 0.60 -4.10 -3.33
N ILE A 201 -0.37 -4.08 -4.23
CA ILE A 201 -0.15 -3.88 -5.66
C ILE A 201 -0.46 -2.43 -5.99
N ASP A 202 0.52 -1.70 -6.53
CA ASP A 202 0.27 -0.41 -7.17
C ASP A 202 0.28 -0.59 -8.69
N VAL A 203 -0.84 -0.24 -9.34
CA VAL A 203 -1.00 -0.44 -10.80
C VAL A 203 -0.13 0.50 -11.65
N GLY A 204 0.54 1.46 -11.07
CA GLY A 204 1.50 2.33 -11.74
C GLY A 204 2.97 1.94 -11.51
N HIS A 205 3.23 0.87 -10.76
CA HIS A 205 4.58 0.42 -10.43
C HIS A 205 5.13 -0.64 -11.40
N GLN A 206 4.68 -0.67 -12.65
CA GLN A 206 5.22 -1.55 -13.70
C GLN A 206 6.12 -0.79 -14.69
N ALA A 207 6.75 0.30 -14.24
CA ALA A 207 7.58 1.18 -15.06
C ALA A 207 9.08 0.78 -15.12
N GLY A 208 9.41 -0.49 -14.82
CA GLY A 208 10.79 -0.98 -14.71
C GLY A 208 11.51 -1.27 -16.02
N MET A 209 10.98 -0.86 -17.18
CA MET A 209 11.59 -1.10 -18.50
C MET A 209 13.03 -0.57 -18.62
N HIS A 210 13.34 0.53 -17.95
CA HIS A 210 14.71 1.10 -17.95
C HIS A 210 15.72 0.25 -17.17
N TYR A 211 15.25 -0.68 -16.35
CA TYR A 211 16.04 -1.68 -15.63
C TYR A 211 16.02 -3.06 -16.30
N GLY A 212 15.46 -3.14 -17.51
CA GLY A 212 15.45 -4.36 -18.32
C GLY A 212 14.30 -5.30 -18.01
N LEU A 213 13.24 -4.86 -17.32
CA LEU A 213 12.02 -5.64 -17.19
C LEU A 213 11.29 -5.73 -18.54
N GLU A 214 10.70 -6.88 -18.80
CA GLU A 214 9.96 -7.21 -20.01
C GLU A 214 8.72 -8.08 -19.68
N GLY A 215 7.77 -8.12 -20.61
CA GLY A 215 6.62 -9.03 -20.53
C GLY A 215 5.73 -8.78 -19.31
N ASP A 216 5.41 -9.84 -18.60
CA ASP A 216 4.44 -9.85 -17.49
C ASP A 216 4.82 -8.93 -16.32
N ASP A 217 6.11 -8.70 -16.09
CA ASP A 217 6.56 -7.78 -15.03
C ASP A 217 6.17 -6.31 -15.29
N LEU A 218 5.88 -5.96 -16.55
CA LEU A 218 5.40 -4.63 -16.97
C LEU A 218 3.88 -4.55 -17.12
N ASP A 219 3.14 -5.61 -16.81
CA ASP A 219 1.69 -5.68 -16.96
C ASP A 219 0.99 -5.65 -15.59
N TYR A 220 0.39 -4.50 -15.25
CA TYR A 220 -0.35 -4.33 -13.99
C TYR A 220 -1.53 -5.31 -13.87
N VAL A 221 -2.12 -5.72 -14.98
CA VAL A 221 -3.22 -6.71 -14.99
C VAL A 221 -2.69 -8.08 -14.59
N GLU A 222 -1.48 -8.45 -15.06
CA GLU A 222 -0.86 -9.71 -14.69
C GLU A 222 -0.45 -9.76 -13.21
N TRP A 223 0.02 -8.64 -12.65
CA TRP A 223 0.25 -8.52 -11.21
C TRP A 223 -1.03 -8.77 -10.41
N CYS A 224 -2.14 -8.15 -10.79
CA CYS A 224 -3.44 -8.39 -10.16
C CYS A 224 -3.91 -9.84 -10.35
N ARG A 225 -3.71 -10.44 -11.53
CA ARG A 225 -4.09 -11.83 -11.83
C ARG A 225 -3.32 -12.84 -11.00
N ARG A 226 -2.02 -12.66 -10.82
CA ARG A 226 -1.18 -13.60 -10.08
C ARG A 226 -1.24 -13.44 -8.57
N LEU A 227 -1.36 -12.21 -8.08
CA LEU A 227 -1.15 -11.89 -6.66
C LEU A 227 -2.36 -11.25 -5.98
N GLY A 228 -3.43 -10.92 -6.71
CA GLY A 228 -4.61 -10.25 -6.17
C GLY A 228 -5.28 -11.00 -5.01
N ALA A 229 -5.27 -12.34 -5.03
CA ALA A 229 -5.86 -13.13 -3.95
C ALA A 229 -5.14 -12.99 -2.59
N VAL A 230 -3.93 -12.45 -2.55
CA VAL A 230 -3.16 -12.18 -1.32
C VAL A 230 -2.89 -10.68 -1.14
N THR A 231 -3.77 -9.83 -1.69
CA THR A 231 -3.64 -8.38 -1.71
C THR A 231 -4.91 -7.74 -1.13
N GLU A 232 -4.82 -7.16 0.08
CA GLU A 232 -5.92 -6.37 0.67
C GLU A 232 -5.94 -4.93 0.15
N ILE A 233 -4.82 -4.40 -0.33
CA ILE A 233 -4.67 -3.04 -0.85
C ILE A 233 -4.18 -3.06 -2.29
N VAL A 234 -4.94 -2.47 -3.19
CA VAL A 234 -4.54 -2.17 -4.56
C VAL A 234 -4.54 -0.66 -4.73
N HIS A 235 -3.37 -0.06 -4.95
CA HIS A 235 -3.26 1.35 -5.27
C HIS A 235 -3.64 1.60 -6.71
N LEU A 236 -4.54 2.54 -6.90
CA LEU A 236 -5.01 3.02 -8.20
C LEU A 236 -4.42 4.40 -8.46
N GLN A 237 -3.67 4.53 -9.50
CA GLN A 237 -3.18 5.80 -10.03
C GLN A 237 -3.28 5.81 -11.54
N GLN A 238 -3.45 6.97 -12.15
CA GLN A 238 -3.29 7.06 -13.59
C GLN A 238 -1.84 7.41 -13.93
N THR A 239 -1.28 6.75 -14.95
CA THR A 239 0.13 6.90 -15.31
C THR A 239 0.40 6.48 -16.75
N THR A 240 1.61 6.80 -17.26
CA THR A 240 2.14 6.25 -18.51
C THR A 240 2.94 4.96 -18.25
N PRO A 241 3.14 4.08 -19.24
CA PRO A 241 3.85 2.81 -19.04
C PRO A 241 5.32 2.94 -18.62
N ASP A 242 5.92 4.10 -18.82
CA ASP A 242 7.34 4.39 -18.59
C ASP A 242 7.63 5.13 -17.27
N ALA A 243 6.59 5.43 -16.49
CA ALA A 243 6.72 6.17 -15.23
C ALA A 243 5.60 5.84 -14.24
N SER A 244 5.81 6.15 -12.97
CA SER A 244 4.77 6.20 -11.94
C SER A 244 4.48 7.66 -11.61
N HIS A 245 3.34 8.16 -12.08
CA HIS A 245 2.99 9.58 -11.98
C HIS A 245 2.07 9.91 -10.81
N HIS A 246 1.34 8.94 -10.29
CA HIS A 246 0.27 9.13 -9.30
C HIS A 246 -0.76 10.20 -9.72
N TRP A 247 -1.13 10.22 -10.99
CA TRP A 247 -2.13 11.15 -11.51
C TRP A 247 -3.54 10.75 -11.08
N ALA A 248 -4.39 11.76 -11.02
CA ALA A 248 -5.83 11.62 -10.83
C ALA A 248 -6.50 10.96 -12.04
N PHE A 249 -7.68 10.38 -11.85
CA PHE A 249 -8.53 9.84 -12.93
C PHE A 249 -9.43 10.94 -13.50
N THR A 250 -8.83 11.93 -14.15
CA THR A 250 -9.53 12.97 -14.90
C THR A 250 -9.54 12.64 -16.39
N GLU A 251 -10.42 13.27 -17.19
CA GLU A 251 -10.45 13.08 -18.64
C GLU A 251 -9.06 13.28 -19.26
N GLU A 252 -8.37 14.38 -18.90
CA GLU A 252 -7.01 14.68 -19.40
C GLU A 252 -6.01 13.55 -19.10
N TYR A 253 -5.99 13.05 -17.86
CA TYR A 253 -5.02 12.04 -17.47
C TYR A 253 -5.43 10.64 -17.94
N ASN A 254 -6.72 10.35 -18.08
CA ASN A 254 -7.20 9.10 -18.66
C ASN A 254 -6.86 9.01 -20.17
N GLU A 255 -6.88 10.13 -20.92
CA GLU A 255 -6.44 10.15 -22.32
C GLU A 255 -4.92 9.94 -22.47
N ARG A 256 -4.13 10.35 -21.50
CA ARG A 256 -2.65 10.28 -21.53
C ARG A 256 -2.10 9.01 -20.90
N GLY A 257 -2.81 8.47 -19.95
CA GLY A 257 -2.41 7.28 -19.20
C GLY A 257 -2.86 5.99 -19.87
N HIS A 258 -2.64 4.87 -19.18
CA HIS A 258 -2.95 3.55 -19.73
C HIS A 258 -3.67 2.64 -18.71
N ILE A 259 -3.96 3.13 -17.51
CA ILE A 259 -4.62 2.31 -16.49
C ILE A 259 -6.13 2.30 -16.74
N GLU A 260 -6.68 1.10 -16.88
CA GLU A 260 -8.10 0.82 -17.06
C GLU A 260 -8.63 -0.01 -15.88
N ILE A 261 -9.80 0.34 -15.35
CA ILE A 261 -10.36 -0.32 -14.16
C ILE A 261 -10.95 -1.71 -14.45
N PRO A 262 -11.73 -1.91 -15.53
CA PRO A 262 -12.34 -3.22 -15.78
C PRO A 262 -11.36 -4.40 -15.84
N PRO A 263 -10.19 -4.31 -16.51
CA PRO A 263 -9.21 -5.41 -16.53
C PRO A 263 -8.66 -5.75 -15.13
N ILE A 264 -8.54 -4.76 -14.23
CA ILE A 264 -8.11 -4.98 -12.84
C ILE A 264 -9.15 -5.83 -12.11
N LEU A 265 -10.44 -5.49 -12.23
CA LEU A 265 -11.52 -6.23 -11.56
C LEU A 265 -11.61 -7.68 -12.05
N GLU A 266 -11.50 -7.90 -13.37
CA GLU A 266 -11.46 -9.23 -13.99
C GLU A 266 -10.26 -10.05 -13.50
N ALA A 267 -9.08 -9.43 -13.44
CA ALA A 267 -7.86 -10.07 -12.97
C ALA A 267 -7.92 -10.44 -11.48
N LEU A 268 -8.49 -9.59 -10.63
CA LEU A 268 -8.72 -9.91 -9.21
C LEU A 268 -9.67 -11.09 -9.04
N GLU A 269 -10.76 -11.14 -9.80
CA GLU A 269 -11.69 -12.28 -9.78
C GLU A 269 -11.01 -13.58 -10.20
N GLU A 270 -10.21 -13.54 -11.28
CA GLU A 270 -9.45 -14.69 -11.77
C GLU A 270 -8.40 -15.16 -10.76
N SER A 271 -7.69 -14.23 -10.12
CA SER A 271 -6.73 -14.52 -9.06
C SER A 271 -7.34 -15.34 -7.93
N HIS A 272 -8.50 -14.91 -7.44
CA HIS A 272 -9.21 -15.62 -6.37
C HIS A 272 -9.71 -17.00 -6.81
N ARG A 273 -10.20 -17.15 -8.04
CA ARG A 273 -10.65 -18.45 -8.59
C ARG A 273 -9.51 -19.44 -8.73
N SER A 274 -8.34 -18.98 -9.12
CA SER A 274 -7.17 -19.82 -9.38
C SER A 274 -6.25 -20.00 -8.16
N PHE A 275 -6.50 -19.32 -7.03
CA PHE A 275 -5.61 -19.26 -5.88
C PHE A 275 -5.20 -20.63 -5.31
N SER A 276 -6.10 -21.60 -5.30
CA SER A 276 -5.79 -22.96 -4.82
C SER A 276 -4.66 -23.65 -5.61
N SER A 277 -4.36 -23.17 -6.82
CA SER A 277 -3.27 -23.67 -7.67
C SER A 277 -1.98 -22.86 -7.51
N SER A 278 -2.02 -21.73 -6.81
CA SER A 278 -0.85 -20.90 -6.54
C SER A 278 0.02 -21.53 -5.45
N PRO A 279 1.35 -21.48 -5.56
CA PRO A 279 2.27 -21.85 -4.48
C PRO A 279 2.01 -21.11 -3.17
N LEU A 280 1.47 -19.88 -3.24
CA LEU A 280 1.16 -19.05 -2.08
C LEU A 280 0.02 -19.65 -1.23
N SER A 281 -0.83 -20.52 -1.78
CA SER A 281 -1.87 -21.23 -1.04
C SER A 281 -1.34 -22.17 0.05
N GLU A 282 -0.04 -22.52 -0.01
CA GLU A 282 0.61 -23.32 1.04
C GLU A 282 0.92 -22.49 2.31
N VAL A 283 1.00 -21.16 2.20
CA VAL A 283 1.50 -20.28 3.27
C VAL A 283 0.56 -19.15 3.64
N LEU A 284 -0.41 -18.83 2.80
CA LEU A 284 -1.39 -17.76 3.00
C LEU A 284 -2.81 -18.26 2.76
N GLN A 285 -3.78 -17.56 3.34
CA GLN A 285 -5.19 -17.66 2.96
C GLN A 285 -5.52 -16.51 2.00
N PRO A 286 -6.44 -16.74 1.05
CA PRO A 286 -6.87 -15.65 0.19
C PRO A 286 -7.69 -14.64 1.00
N VAL A 287 -7.55 -13.36 0.69
CA VAL A 287 -8.23 -12.26 1.38
C VAL A 287 -9.72 -12.22 1.06
N ASP A 288 -10.56 -11.81 2.01
CA ASP A 288 -12.03 -11.68 1.82
C ASP A 288 -12.44 -10.26 1.43
N GLN A 289 -11.52 -9.31 1.60
CA GLN A 289 -11.69 -7.89 1.33
C GLN A 289 -10.50 -7.37 0.57
N THR A 290 -10.73 -6.58 -0.48
CA THR A 290 -9.69 -5.77 -1.14
C THR A 290 -10.17 -4.32 -1.25
N TYR A 291 -9.36 -3.40 -0.78
CA TYR A 291 -9.58 -1.97 -0.96
C TYR A 291 -8.82 -1.49 -2.20
N LEU A 292 -9.54 -0.84 -3.11
CA LEU A 292 -9.01 -0.19 -4.29
C LEU A 292 -8.81 1.28 -3.93
N ILE A 293 -7.57 1.62 -3.61
CA ILE A 293 -7.22 2.91 -3.00
C ILE A 293 -6.70 3.87 -4.07
N ALA A 294 -7.41 4.96 -4.30
CA ALA A 294 -6.92 6.04 -5.15
C ALA A 294 -5.69 6.69 -4.50
N GLU A 295 -4.50 6.33 -4.98
CA GLU A 295 -3.23 6.91 -4.52
C GLU A 295 -2.79 8.03 -5.46
N ILE A 296 -3.34 9.21 -5.21
CA ILE A 296 -3.08 10.41 -6.00
C ILE A 296 -2.15 11.33 -5.20
N ILE A 297 -0.91 11.45 -5.66
CA ILE A 297 0.10 12.30 -5.01
C ILE A 297 0.14 13.65 -5.71
N PRO A 298 -0.38 14.73 -5.08
CA PRO A 298 -0.47 16.02 -5.74
C PRO A 298 0.91 16.67 -5.90
N GLY A 299 1.14 17.29 -7.05
CA GLY A 299 2.31 18.15 -7.25
C GLY A 299 2.33 19.31 -6.24
N SER A 300 3.52 19.65 -5.75
CA SER A 300 3.73 20.69 -4.71
C SER A 300 3.22 22.08 -5.08
N THR A 301 3.04 22.37 -6.37
CA THR A 301 2.57 23.66 -6.91
C THR A 301 1.06 23.69 -7.15
N LYS A 302 0.35 22.59 -7.01
CA LYS A 302 -1.10 22.52 -7.22
C LYS A 302 -1.84 23.28 -6.13
N THR A 303 -2.82 24.08 -6.52
CA THR A 303 -3.68 24.78 -5.55
C THR A 303 -4.62 23.80 -4.86
N GLU A 304 -5.06 24.14 -3.67
CA GLU A 304 -6.03 23.38 -2.89
C GLU A 304 -7.30 23.07 -3.69
N GLU A 305 -7.87 24.10 -4.29
CA GLU A 305 -9.12 24.01 -5.06
C GLU A 305 -8.98 23.05 -6.25
N ALA A 306 -7.89 23.19 -7.03
CA ALA A 306 -7.62 22.31 -8.16
C ALA A 306 -7.42 20.85 -7.71
N LEU A 307 -6.71 20.64 -6.60
CA LEU A 307 -6.51 19.30 -6.04
C LEU A 307 -7.81 18.63 -5.64
N LEU A 308 -8.63 19.31 -4.83
CA LEU A 308 -9.90 18.75 -4.36
C LEU A 308 -10.88 18.48 -5.52
N GLU A 309 -10.88 19.30 -6.56
CA GLU A 309 -11.68 19.06 -7.75
C GLU A 309 -11.20 17.82 -8.52
N GLU A 310 -9.90 17.63 -8.72
CA GLU A 310 -9.38 16.42 -9.36
C GLU A 310 -9.69 15.16 -8.58
N LEU A 311 -9.62 15.21 -7.24
CA LEU A 311 -9.96 14.06 -6.39
C LEU A 311 -11.46 13.73 -6.47
N ARG A 312 -12.33 14.76 -6.49
CA ARG A 312 -13.78 14.58 -6.65
C ARG A 312 -14.12 13.95 -8.01
N VAL A 313 -13.53 14.46 -9.08
CA VAL A 313 -13.71 13.90 -10.43
C VAL A 313 -13.20 12.45 -10.50
N SER A 314 -12.07 12.16 -9.85
CA SER A 314 -11.55 10.79 -9.77
C SER A 314 -12.48 9.87 -9.01
N SER A 315 -13.06 10.33 -7.91
CA SER A 315 -14.05 9.56 -7.15
C SER A 315 -15.29 9.25 -8.01
N GLU A 316 -15.83 10.25 -8.71
CA GLU A 316 -16.98 10.07 -9.60
C GLU A 316 -16.68 9.03 -10.70
N TYR A 317 -15.51 9.13 -11.35
CA TYR A 317 -15.09 8.17 -12.37
C TYR A 317 -14.93 6.75 -11.82
N LEU A 318 -14.28 6.58 -10.68
CA LEU A 318 -14.04 5.26 -10.10
C LEU A 318 -15.35 4.60 -9.61
N HIS A 319 -16.31 5.40 -9.13
CA HIS A 319 -17.63 4.91 -8.74
C HIS A 319 -18.51 4.43 -9.90
N GLU A 320 -18.17 4.73 -11.15
CA GLU A 320 -18.82 4.11 -12.31
C GLU A 320 -18.55 2.59 -12.37
N PHE A 321 -17.43 2.11 -11.82
CA PHE A 321 -17.02 0.70 -11.81
C PHE A 321 -17.26 0.02 -10.48
N ILE A 322 -17.09 0.73 -9.36
CA ILE A 322 -17.19 0.19 -8.01
C ILE A 322 -18.15 1.12 -7.23
N PRO A 323 -19.40 0.70 -7.01
CA PRO A 323 -20.40 1.50 -6.27
C PRO A 323 -19.95 1.88 -4.85
N GLU A 324 -20.57 2.89 -4.25
CA GLU A 324 -20.25 3.33 -2.87
C GLU A 324 -20.44 2.20 -1.84
N GLU A 325 -21.41 1.31 -2.06
CA GLU A 325 -21.65 0.11 -1.25
C GLU A 325 -20.66 -1.03 -1.50
N GLY A 326 -19.72 -0.86 -2.43
CA GLY A 326 -18.76 -1.87 -2.85
C GLY A 326 -19.28 -2.81 -3.93
N LEU A 327 -18.39 -3.68 -4.41
CA LEU A 327 -18.66 -4.73 -5.40
C LEU A 327 -18.30 -6.09 -4.78
N THR A 328 -19.20 -7.06 -4.87
CA THR A 328 -18.93 -8.42 -4.40
C THR A 328 -18.62 -9.35 -5.58
N LEU A 329 -17.43 -9.92 -5.60
CA LEU A 329 -17.04 -10.98 -6.53
C LEU A 329 -17.46 -12.34 -5.97
N SER A 330 -18.05 -13.20 -6.83
CA SER A 330 -18.40 -14.59 -6.49
C SER A 330 -17.38 -15.53 -7.13
N VAL A 331 -16.47 -16.11 -6.36
CA VAL A 331 -15.31 -16.88 -6.82
C VAL A 331 -15.32 -18.33 -6.33
#